data_edbbc6deb49b2df1e59f46aa9300cc0f
#
_entry.id   edbbc6deb49b2df1e59f46aa9300cc0f
#
_cell.length_a   1.000
_cell.length_b   1.000
_cell.length_c   1.000
_cell.angle_alpha   90.00
_cell.angle_beta   90.00
_cell.angle_gamma   90.00
#
_symmetry.space_group_name_H-M   'P 1'
#
loop_
_entity.id
_entity.type
_entity.pdbx_description
1 polymer ?
#
loop_
_entity_poly.entity_id
_entity_poly.type
_entity_poly.pdbx_seq_one_letter_code
_entity_poly.pdbx_strand_id
1 'polypeptide(L)'
;MGASPTLKPASLKPASPKPKLGLRAWMERVLVECDRAAAGFDAEAVHDLRVALRRCRSLADGLMAIDPDSSWKDMKKAGRKLFRALGELRDMQVMQEWIEKLSARSDSDGDSAARGHSSGDRPSGERSSDDRLSGEAAAGDPVAVRLLEHVHAREAECKQHAFKDLNQFDRKQWQHWSRSLPQRAARVRPGNVVYLHLALEKWTAAYDLHKHALRTRSQASWHELRIGIKRFRYTVENFLPRQHALWGDDLKELQDLLGEVHDLDVLWAIAIEIQVFPDVESRKRWREKLNAERAKRIARYREKMVGKESLWRVWRAELPSGPQLRAAAMSRLRTWAGYLDPDFLHSQRVAQLALFLYDGLKDAGLATAGAEAGNAGSANSGPANLDCDGRAVLQAAALMHDVGKAKGAGNHQKASYRMIRGLARPLGWSARELQLAAVVARYHRGTLPRPRSKTMQALELADRPIATELAGVLRLANALDLRHGRNGSEGENAPRVEVGLQDRFVVVRMAGYSALDRSAEGVAAARHLLETVLRRPVLVRALRAPAGVGKSS
;
A
#
# COMPACT_ATOMS: atom_id res chain seq x y z
N MET A 1 46.57 36.70 25.12
CA MET A 1 46.44 35.23 25.26
C MET A 1 45.17 34.94 26.05
N GLY A 2 44.08 34.67 25.36
CA GLY A 2 42.79 34.36 25.93
C GLY A 2 42.32 33.00 25.37
N ALA A 3 42.21 31.99 26.22
CA ALA A 3 41.79 30.64 25.86
C ALA A 3 40.28 30.59 25.73
N SER A 4 39.79 30.15 24.57
CA SER A 4 38.37 29.81 24.31
C SER A 4 37.99 28.51 25.02
N PRO A 5 36.78 28.43 25.62
CA PRO A 5 36.32 27.17 26.21
C PRO A 5 35.79 26.22 25.12
N THR A 6 36.39 25.06 25.01
CA THR A 6 35.94 23.93 24.19
C THR A 6 34.66 23.32 24.81
N LEU A 7 33.53 23.49 24.13
CA LEU A 7 32.30 22.77 24.40
C LEU A 7 32.47 21.30 24.00
N LYS A 8 32.40 20.39 24.98
CA LYS A 8 32.31 18.95 24.74
C LYS A 8 30.96 18.61 24.09
N PRO A 9 30.92 17.81 23.01
CA PRO A 9 29.65 17.34 22.46
C PRO A 9 28.99 16.35 23.43
N ALA A 10 27.76 16.64 23.80
CA ALA A 10 26.91 15.72 24.55
C ALA A 10 26.67 14.45 23.73
N SER A 11 27.13 13.32 24.22
CA SER A 11 26.88 12.01 23.63
C SER A 11 25.41 11.63 23.81
N LEU A 12 24.58 11.94 22.84
CA LEU A 12 23.25 11.35 22.69
C LEU A 12 23.43 9.86 22.36
N LYS A 13 23.29 9.00 23.37
CA LYS A 13 23.12 7.56 23.13
C LYS A 13 21.87 7.38 22.28
N PRO A 14 21.97 6.76 21.08
CA PRO A 14 20.78 6.43 20.31
C PRO A 14 19.95 5.44 21.14
N ALA A 15 18.73 5.83 21.50
CA ALA A 15 17.76 4.92 22.09
C ALA A 15 17.59 3.73 21.14
N SER A 16 17.91 2.54 21.61
CA SER A 16 17.74 1.30 20.86
C SER A 16 16.28 1.23 20.37
N PRO A 17 16.02 1.13 19.08
CA PRO A 17 14.65 1.04 18.60
C PRO A 17 14.02 -0.24 19.19
N LYS A 18 12.94 -0.09 19.96
CA LYS A 18 12.16 -1.22 20.45
C LYS A 18 11.86 -2.12 19.25
N PRO A 19 12.10 -3.45 19.34
CA PRO A 19 11.88 -4.35 18.22
C PRO A 19 10.42 -4.20 17.75
N LYS A 20 10.22 -3.85 16.48
CA LYS A 20 8.87 -3.74 15.90
C LYS A 20 8.27 -5.13 15.88
N LEU A 21 7.20 -5.32 16.62
CA LEU A 21 6.46 -6.58 16.65
C LEU A 21 5.96 -6.91 15.24
N GLY A 22 6.28 -8.11 14.74
CA GLY A 22 5.77 -8.62 13.48
C GLY A 22 4.27 -8.98 13.55
N LEU A 23 3.68 -9.35 12.42
CA LEU A 23 2.25 -9.70 12.34
C LEU A 23 1.86 -10.78 13.37
N ARG A 24 2.68 -11.82 13.55
CA ARG A 24 2.43 -12.89 14.53
C ARG A 24 2.23 -12.32 15.93
N ALA A 25 3.15 -11.51 16.38
CA ALA A 25 3.10 -10.94 17.74
C ALA A 25 1.89 -10.02 17.94
N TRP A 26 1.50 -9.26 16.91
CA TRP A 26 0.27 -8.45 16.96
C TRP A 26 -0.99 -9.31 17.00
N MET A 27 -1.04 -10.41 16.24
CA MET A 27 -2.19 -11.31 16.25
C MET A 27 -2.31 -12.05 17.58
N GLU A 28 -1.20 -12.49 18.18
CA GLU A 28 -1.15 -13.08 19.51
C GLU A 28 -1.54 -12.04 20.58
N ARG A 29 -1.07 -10.79 20.45
CA ARG A 29 -1.46 -9.69 21.31
C ARG A 29 -2.98 -9.45 21.32
N VAL A 30 -3.66 -9.56 20.17
CA VAL A 30 -5.13 -9.47 20.11
C VAL A 30 -5.79 -10.50 21.03
N LEU A 31 -5.32 -11.74 21.06
CA LEU A 31 -5.87 -12.78 21.94
C LEU A 31 -5.65 -12.45 23.41
N VAL A 32 -4.43 -12.05 23.77
CA VAL A 32 -4.09 -11.67 25.15
C VAL A 32 -4.94 -10.48 25.62
N GLU A 33 -5.07 -9.46 24.79
CA GLU A 33 -5.85 -8.28 25.16
C GLU A 33 -7.37 -8.55 25.15
N CYS A 34 -7.85 -9.53 24.37
CA CYS A 34 -9.22 -10.01 24.47
C CYS A 34 -9.50 -10.64 25.84
N ASP A 35 -8.55 -11.42 26.38
CA ASP A 35 -8.70 -12.02 27.72
C ASP A 35 -8.66 -10.96 28.82
N ARG A 36 -7.74 -10.00 28.71
CA ARG A 36 -7.61 -8.88 29.63
C ARG A 36 -8.86 -7.98 29.62
N ALA A 37 -9.37 -7.64 28.42
CA ALA A 37 -10.60 -6.86 28.29
C ALA A 37 -11.84 -7.63 28.79
N ALA A 38 -11.90 -8.95 28.65
CA ALA A 38 -12.99 -9.76 29.17
C ALA A 38 -13.02 -9.80 30.71
N ALA A 39 -11.85 -9.72 31.36
CA ALA A 39 -11.75 -9.77 32.81
C ALA A 39 -12.14 -8.45 33.51
N GLY A 40 -11.83 -7.31 32.95
CA GLY A 40 -12.02 -6.02 33.62
C GLY A 40 -12.64 -4.91 32.77
N PHE A 41 -12.58 -5.01 31.46
CA PHE A 41 -13.05 -4.02 30.47
C PHE A 41 -12.63 -2.57 30.82
N ASP A 42 -11.41 -2.42 31.39
CA ASP A 42 -10.82 -1.14 31.71
C ASP A 42 -10.35 -0.38 30.48
N ALA A 43 -10.16 0.94 30.62
CA ALA A 43 -9.80 1.81 29.51
C ALA A 43 -8.46 1.44 28.85
N GLU A 44 -7.50 0.91 29.63
CA GLU A 44 -6.18 0.51 29.12
C GLU A 44 -6.27 -0.77 28.29
N ALA A 45 -6.98 -1.82 28.80
CA ALA A 45 -7.20 -3.07 28.07
C ALA A 45 -7.96 -2.85 26.77
N VAL A 46 -8.98 -2.01 26.78
CA VAL A 46 -9.74 -1.58 25.59
C VAL A 46 -8.83 -0.85 24.60
N HIS A 47 -8.00 0.07 25.09
CA HIS A 47 -7.05 0.79 24.24
C HIS A 47 -6.06 -0.17 23.57
N ASP A 48 -5.44 -1.06 24.33
CA ASP A 48 -4.42 -1.98 23.85
C ASP A 48 -5.00 -2.99 22.85
N LEU A 49 -6.18 -3.53 23.12
CA LEU A 49 -6.91 -4.39 22.16
C LEU A 49 -7.21 -3.66 20.85
N ARG A 50 -7.68 -2.42 20.94
CA ARG A 50 -7.93 -1.59 19.74
C ARG A 50 -6.65 -1.32 18.97
N VAL A 51 -5.52 -1.07 19.65
CA VAL A 51 -4.21 -0.89 19.01
C VAL A 51 -3.78 -2.16 18.30
N ALA A 52 -3.86 -3.33 18.95
CA ALA A 52 -3.46 -4.61 18.37
C ALA A 52 -4.31 -4.96 17.12
N LEU A 53 -5.63 -4.83 17.21
CA LEU A 53 -6.54 -5.01 16.06
C LEU A 53 -6.24 -4.06 14.92
N ARG A 54 -5.98 -2.78 15.21
CA ARG A 54 -5.60 -1.78 14.22
C ARG A 54 -4.32 -2.17 13.50
N ARG A 55 -3.30 -2.65 14.23
CA ARG A 55 -2.04 -3.13 13.66
C ARG A 55 -2.23 -4.30 12.73
N CYS A 56 -2.98 -5.32 13.14
CA CYS A 56 -3.30 -6.47 12.29
C CYS A 56 -4.02 -6.04 11.01
N ARG A 57 -5.01 -5.15 11.12
CA ARG A 57 -5.79 -4.65 9.97
C ARG A 57 -4.94 -3.84 9.00
N SER A 58 -4.07 -2.96 9.50
CA SER A 58 -3.22 -2.13 8.66
C SER A 58 -2.12 -2.93 7.95
N LEU A 59 -1.57 -3.97 8.59
CA LEU A 59 -0.68 -4.93 7.96
C LEU A 59 -1.39 -5.71 6.85
N ALA A 60 -2.59 -6.22 7.12
CA ALA A 60 -3.38 -6.91 6.11
C ALA A 60 -3.72 -6.03 4.90
N ASP A 61 -4.04 -4.74 5.10
CA ASP A 61 -4.32 -3.80 4.00
C ASP A 61 -3.14 -3.66 3.03
N GLY A 62 -1.91 -3.65 3.55
CA GLY A 62 -0.72 -3.61 2.71
C GLY A 62 -0.45 -4.95 2.02
N LEU A 63 -0.61 -6.06 2.74
CA LEU A 63 -0.35 -7.40 2.21
C LEU A 63 -1.36 -7.82 1.15
N MET A 64 -2.64 -7.49 1.29
CA MET A 64 -3.68 -7.71 0.27
C MET A 64 -3.38 -7.07 -1.07
N ALA A 65 -2.52 -6.05 -1.11
CA ALA A 65 -2.10 -5.41 -2.36
C ALA A 65 -1.13 -6.26 -3.18
N ILE A 66 -0.48 -7.26 -2.56
CA ILE A 66 0.55 -8.11 -3.17
C ILE A 66 0.23 -9.61 -3.07
N ASP A 67 -0.50 -10.04 -2.05
CA ASP A 67 -0.93 -11.41 -1.81
C ASP A 67 -2.45 -11.54 -1.96
N PRO A 68 -2.94 -12.23 -2.98
CA PRO A 68 -4.37 -12.35 -3.28
C PRO A 68 -5.11 -13.39 -2.43
N ASP A 69 -4.51 -13.92 -1.37
CA ASP A 69 -5.15 -14.90 -0.49
C ASP A 69 -6.37 -14.28 0.22
N SER A 70 -7.51 -14.99 0.17
CA SER A 70 -8.76 -14.52 0.76
C SER A 70 -8.71 -14.41 2.29
N SER A 71 -7.84 -15.18 2.94
CA SER A 71 -7.71 -15.21 4.41
C SER A 71 -7.38 -13.83 5.00
N TRP A 72 -6.69 -12.96 4.24
CA TRP A 72 -6.46 -11.57 4.64
C TRP A 72 -7.77 -10.80 4.81
N LYS A 73 -8.68 -10.95 3.84
CA LYS A 73 -10.00 -10.31 3.84
C LYS A 73 -10.87 -10.87 4.96
N ASP A 74 -10.82 -12.18 5.15
CA ASP A 74 -11.62 -12.88 6.15
C ASP A 74 -11.17 -12.51 7.57
N MET A 75 -9.86 -12.46 7.83
CA MET A 75 -9.28 -11.99 9.09
C MET A 75 -9.69 -10.53 9.39
N LYS A 76 -9.64 -9.65 8.39
CA LYS A 76 -10.11 -8.26 8.55
C LYS A 76 -11.60 -8.18 8.85
N LYS A 77 -12.41 -9.04 8.22
CA LYS A 77 -13.86 -9.10 8.42
C LYS A 77 -14.20 -9.60 9.84
N ALA A 78 -13.50 -10.64 10.32
CA ALA A 78 -13.71 -11.20 11.66
C ALA A 78 -13.46 -10.17 12.76
N GLY A 79 -12.38 -9.39 12.68
CA GLY A 79 -12.09 -8.33 13.66
C GLY A 79 -12.90 -7.03 13.46
N ARG A 80 -13.79 -6.95 12.47
CA ARG A 80 -14.41 -5.67 12.07
C ARG A 80 -15.42 -5.16 13.09
N LYS A 81 -16.30 -6.04 13.59
CA LYS A 81 -17.35 -5.66 14.54
C LYS A 81 -16.71 -5.15 15.84
N LEU A 82 -15.87 -5.97 16.44
CA LEU A 82 -15.15 -5.64 17.66
C LEU A 82 -14.32 -4.35 17.51
N PHE A 83 -13.59 -4.19 16.41
CA PHE A 83 -12.81 -2.97 16.16
C PHE A 83 -13.67 -1.72 16.06
N ARG A 84 -14.90 -1.83 15.49
CA ARG A 84 -15.84 -0.71 15.39
C ARG A 84 -16.39 -0.34 16.77
N ALA A 85 -16.88 -1.31 17.53
CA ALA A 85 -17.43 -1.09 18.86
C ALA A 85 -16.39 -0.46 19.82
N LEU A 86 -15.15 -0.96 19.83
CA LEU A 86 -14.04 -0.34 20.56
C LEU A 86 -13.68 1.05 20.02
N GLY A 87 -13.96 1.34 18.75
CA GLY A 87 -13.81 2.65 18.14
C GLY A 87 -14.80 3.65 18.69
N GLU A 88 -16.09 3.30 18.67
CA GLU A 88 -17.18 4.12 19.20
C GLU A 88 -16.97 4.46 20.68
N LEU A 89 -16.55 3.48 21.48
CA LEU A 89 -16.20 3.68 22.88
C LEU A 89 -15.05 4.71 23.05
N ARG A 90 -13.96 4.57 22.28
CA ARG A 90 -12.83 5.52 22.35
C ARG A 90 -13.23 6.91 21.87
N ASP A 91 -14.11 7.00 20.89
CA ASP A 91 -14.59 8.28 20.37
C ASP A 91 -15.36 9.05 21.49
N MET A 92 -16.14 8.36 22.34
CA MET A 92 -16.79 9.00 23.49
C MET A 92 -15.78 9.52 24.52
N GLN A 93 -14.73 8.74 24.83
CA GLN A 93 -13.67 9.19 25.74
C GLN A 93 -12.92 10.43 25.20
N VAL A 94 -12.65 10.47 23.90
CA VAL A 94 -12.03 11.64 23.26
C VAL A 94 -12.97 12.86 23.30
N MET A 95 -14.28 12.65 23.13
CA MET A 95 -15.25 13.75 23.26
C MET A 95 -15.26 14.33 24.66
N GLN A 96 -15.22 13.48 25.70
CA GLN A 96 -15.09 13.94 27.08
C GLN A 96 -13.85 14.83 27.29
N GLU A 97 -12.66 14.35 26.85
CA GLU A 97 -11.41 15.13 26.93
C GLU A 97 -11.54 16.50 26.23
N TRP A 98 -12.24 16.57 25.09
CA TRP A 98 -12.48 17.83 24.38
C TRP A 98 -13.45 18.77 25.09
N ILE A 99 -14.54 18.25 25.66
CA ILE A 99 -15.53 19.06 26.39
C ILE A 99 -14.85 19.69 27.61
N GLU A 100 -14.13 18.92 28.42
CA GLU A 100 -13.39 19.38 29.58
C GLU A 100 -12.36 20.48 29.22
N LYS A 101 -11.61 20.28 28.12
CA LYS A 101 -10.64 21.27 27.64
C LYS A 101 -11.26 22.56 27.15
N LEU A 102 -12.45 22.51 26.55
CA LEU A 102 -13.13 23.69 26.02
C LEU A 102 -13.87 24.45 27.12
N SER A 103 -14.34 23.78 28.18
CA SER A 103 -14.95 24.41 29.36
C SER A 103 -13.92 25.09 30.25
N ALA A 104 -12.80 24.46 30.58
CA ALA A 104 -11.74 25.03 31.42
C ALA A 104 -11.13 26.35 30.90
N ARG A 105 -11.15 26.58 29.58
CA ARG A 105 -10.70 27.84 28.98
C ARG A 105 -11.69 28.98 29.13
N SER A 106 -12.94 28.71 29.48
CA SER A 106 -13.92 29.76 29.75
C SER A 106 -13.64 30.49 31.06
N ASP A 107 -13.07 29.76 32.04
CA ASP A 107 -12.79 30.31 33.37
C ASP A 107 -11.55 31.20 33.37
N SER A 108 -10.57 30.93 32.47
CA SER A 108 -9.35 31.72 32.36
C SER A 108 -9.54 33.05 31.60
N ASP A 109 -10.45 33.14 30.64
CA ASP A 109 -10.74 34.37 29.88
C ASP A 109 -11.68 35.30 30.64
N GLY A 110 -12.54 34.77 31.54
CA GLY A 110 -13.40 35.54 32.43
C GLY A 110 -12.63 36.27 33.52
N ASP A 111 -11.58 35.65 34.07
CA ASP A 111 -10.77 36.23 35.15
C ASP A 111 -9.77 37.31 34.67
N SER A 112 -9.44 37.31 33.37
CA SER A 112 -8.57 38.29 32.73
C SER A 112 -9.29 39.59 32.41
N ALA A 113 -10.61 39.55 32.15
CA ALA A 113 -11.43 40.75 31.89
C ALA A 113 -11.84 41.48 33.16
N ALA A 114 -11.83 40.81 34.33
CA ALA A 114 -12.20 41.42 35.62
C ALA A 114 -11.05 42.18 36.30
N ARG A 115 -9.80 42.03 35.84
CA ARG A 115 -8.61 42.67 36.47
C ARG A 115 -8.13 43.96 35.82
N GLY A 116 -8.87 44.51 34.89
CA GLY A 116 -8.54 45.77 34.21
C GLY A 116 -9.42 46.92 34.65
N HIS A 117 -9.18 47.52 35.81
CA HIS A 117 -9.40 48.93 36.24
C HIS A 117 -9.69 49.02 37.73
N SER A 118 -8.67 49.29 38.52
CA SER A 118 -8.79 50.15 39.70
C SER A 118 -7.40 50.41 40.29
N SER A 119 -6.83 51.54 39.92
CA SER A 119 -5.82 52.22 40.72
C SER A 119 -6.56 53.25 41.60
N GLY A 120 -6.43 53.16 42.91
CA GLY A 120 -6.97 54.21 43.81
C GLY A 120 -7.01 53.76 45.25
N ASP A 121 -5.99 54.21 46.01
CA ASP A 121 -5.96 54.64 47.43
C ASP A 121 -6.63 53.77 48.52
N ARG A 122 -5.83 53.48 49.57
CA ARG A 122 -6.24 53.09 50.94
C ARG A 122 -6.84 54.21 51.71
N PRO A 123 -7.70 53.98 52.77
CA PRO A 123 -7.16 53.59 54.05
C PRO A 123 -7.94 52.52 54.86
N SER A 124 -7.24 52.06 55.89
CA SER A 124 -7.57 51.22 57.02
C SER A 124 -8.92 51.42 57.72
N GLY A 125 -9.59 50.28 58.10
CA GLY A 125 -10.69 50.31 59.06
C GLY A 125 -11.47 49.01 59.19
N GLU A 126 -11.27 48.35 60.31
CA GLU A 126 -12.18 47.47 61.06
C GLU A 126 -12.82 46.22 60.53
N ARG A 127 -12.54 45.11 61.22
CA ARG A 127 -13.17 43.79 61.12
C ARG A 127 -14.63 43.87 61.59
N SER A 128 -15.53 43.32 60.80
CA SER A 128 -16.83 42.86 61.28
C SER A 128 -17.10 41.47 60.74
N SER A 129 -17.33 40.54 61.64
CA SER A 129 -17.71 39.15 61.47
C SER A 129 -19.16 39.07 61.00
N ASP A 130 -19.38 38.76 59.75
CA ASP A 130 -20.61 38.11 59.32
C ASP A 130 -20.37 37.44 57.92
N ASP A 131 -19.83 36.23 57.99
CA ASP A 131 -19.49 35.46 56.81
C ASP A 131 -20.21 34.11 56.88
N ARG A 132 -21.47 34.14 56.56
CA ARG A 132 -22.28 32.98 56.19
C ARG A 132 -23.21 33.36 55.06
N LEU A 133 -22.94 32.78 53.91
CA LEU A 133 -23.78 32.65 52.68
C LEU A 133 -23.13 33.28 51.46
N SER A 134 -22.16 32.58 50.90
CA SER A 134 -21.88 32.61 49.46
C SER A 134 -21.11 31.35 49.03
N GLY A 135 -21.77 30.18 49.20
CA GLY A 135 -21.43 28.96 48.48
C GLY A 135 -22.16 28.98 47.13
N GLU A 136 -21.93 29.96 46.27
CA GLU A 136 -22.17 29.81 44.85
C GLU A 136 -20.96 29.06 44.28
N ALA A 137 -21.06 27.72 44.33
CA ALA A 137 -20.26 26.87 43.50
C ALA A 137 -20.28 27.39 42.06
N ALA A 138 -19.12 27.65 41.49
CA ALA A 138 -18.96 28.01 40.09
C ALA A 138 -19.80 27.06 39.25
N ALA A 139 -20.96 27.49 38.80
CA ALA A 139 -21.86 26.68 37.96
C ALA A 139 -21.15 26.53 36.64
N GLY A 140 -20.57 25.32 36.41
CA GLY A 140 -19.90 24.96 35.14
C GLY A 140 -20.81 25.28 33.94
N ASP A 141 -20.22 25.58 32.79
CA ASP A 141 -20.96 25.90 31.56
C ASP A 141 -22.09 24.84 31.33
N PRO A 142 -23.37 25.25 31.38
CA PRO A 142 -24.50 24.30 31.32
C PRO A 142 -24.51 23.48 30.03
N VAL A 143 -23.91 24.00 28.96
CA VAL A 143 -23.73 23.25 27.70
C VAL A 143 -22.72 22.14 27.91
N ALA A 144 -21.60 22.40 28.59
CA ALA A 144 -20.59 21.39 28.89
C ALA A 144 -21.15 20.29 29.78
N VAL A 145 -21.91 20.61 30.81
CA VAL A 145 -22.53 19.63 31.71
C VAL A 145 -23.46 18.69 30.92
N ARG A 146 -24.38 19.23 30.13
CA ARG A 146 -25.30 18.41 29.32
C ARG A 146 -24.59 17.56 28.26
N LEU A 147 -23.51 18.08 27.66
CA LEU A 147 -22.67 17.29 26.75
C LEU A 147 -21.99 16.13 27.47
N LEU A 148 -21.41 16.36 28.65
CA LEU A 148 -20.77 15.33 29.46
C LEU A 148 -21.76 14.24 29.89
N GLU A 149 -22.95 14.62 30.35
CA GLU A 149 -24.03 13.68 30.70
C GLU A 149 -24.38 12.76 29.52
N HIS A 150 -24.56 13.35 28.33
CA HIS A 150 -24.85 12.58 27.11
C HIS A 150 -23.69 11.65 26.73
N VAL A 151 -22.45 12.14 26.75
CA VAL A 151 -21.26 11.35 26.40
C VAL A 151 -21.06 10.20 27.37
N HIS A 152 -21.28 10.40 28.69
CA HIS A 152 -21.17 9.35 29.70
C HIS A 152 -22.27 8.27 29.51
N ALA A 153 -23.52 8.67 29.24
CA ALA A 153 -24.60 7.73 28.95
C ALA A 153 -24.27 6.90 27.70
N ARG A 154 -23.78 7.57 26.64
CA ARG A 154 -23.40 6.88 25.40
C ARG A 154 -22.18 5.99 25.57
N GLU A 155 -21.21 6.39 26.41
CA GLU A 155 -20.05 5.54 26.75
C GLU A 155 -20.49 4.22 27.40
N ALA A 156 -21.46 4.28 28.33
CA ALA A 156 -22.00 3.09 28.99
C ALA A 156 -22.66 2.12 27.97
N GLU A 157 -23.44 2.65 27.02
CA GLU A 157 -24.01 1.84 25.93
C GLU A 157 -22.92 1.22 25.04
N CYS A 158 -21.91 2.03 24.65
CA CYS A 158 -20.78 1.56 23.84
C CYS A 158 -19.98 0.45 24.55
N LYS A 159 -19.80 0.54 25.87
CA LYS A 159 -19.18 -0.52 26.69
C LYS A 159 -19.95 -1.83 26.59
N GLN A 160 -21.29 -1.80 26.72
CA GLN A 160 -22.13 -3.00 26.59
C GLN A 160 -22.03 -3.63 25.20
N HIS A 161 -22.08 -2.81 24.14
CA HIS A 161 -21.93 -3.28 22.76
C HIS A 161 -20.56 -3.89 22.50
N ALA A 162 -19.50 -3.24 22.97
CA ALA A 162 -18.13 -3.74 22.80
C ALA A 162 -17.91 -5.05 23.56
N PHE A 163 -18.49 -5.19 24.75
CA PHE A 163 -18.44 -6.44 25.53
C PHE A 163 -19.19 -7.59 24.82
N LYS A 164 -20.36 -7.31 24.24
CA LYS A 164 -21.12 -8.28 23.43
C LYS A 164 -20.30 -8.75 22.22
N ASP A 165 -19.69 -7.82 21.49
CA ASP A 165 -18.89 -8.14 20.30
C ASP A 165 -17.58 -8.86 20.66
N LEU A 166 -17.00 -8.58 21.83
CA LEU A 166 -15.85 -9.30 22.38
C LEU A 166 -16.17 -10.78 22.67
N ASN A 167 -17.35 -11.05 23.25
CA ASN A 167 -17.81 -12.41 23.52
C ASN A 167 -18.16 -13.20 22.25
N GLN A 168 -18.51 -12.51 21.16
CA GLN A 168 -18.80 -13.11 19.86
C GLN A 168 -17.55 -13.27 18.97
N PHE A 169 -16.41 -12.77 19.41
CA PHE A 169 -15.18 -12.82 18.63
C PHE A 169 -14.65 -14.26 18.51
N ASP A 170 -14.50 -14.75 17.28
CA ASP A 170 -14.02 -16.12 17.01
C ASP A 170 -12.52 -16.23 17.23
N ARG A 171 -12.15 -16.52 18.48
CA ARG A 171 -10.75 -16.67 18.91
C ARG A 171 -10.06 -17.88 18.27
N LYS A 172 -10.80 -18.99 18.01
CA LYS A 172 -10.24 -20.20 17.40
C LYS A 172 -9.81 -19.92 15.97
N GLN A 173 -10.70 -19.30 15.20
CA GLN A 173 -10.38 -18.92 13.81
C GLN A 173 -9.27 -17.87 13.75
N TRP A 174 -9.25 -16.91 14.68
CA TRP A 174 -8.16 -15.93 14.79
C TRP A 174 -6.82 -16.59 15.09
N GLN A 175 -6.79 -17.57 16.00
CA GLN A 175 -5.60 -18.36 16.32
C GLN A 175 -5.10 -19.19 15.12
N HIS A 176 -6.01 -19.74 14.30
CA HIS A 176 -5.63 -20.39 13.05
C HIS A 176 -4.88 -19.42 12.11
N TRP A 177 -5.43 -18.23 11.89
CA TRP A 177 -4.77 -17.20 11.06
C TRP A 177 -3.45 -16.70 11.67
N SER A 178 -3.31 -16.63 12.99
CA SER A 178 -2.05 -16.21 13.63
C SER A 178 -0.88 -17.15 13.36
N ARG A 179 -1.17 -18.39 12.96
CA ARG A 179 -0.15 -19.37 12.54
C ARG A 179 0.15 -19.31 11.05
N SER A 180 -0.87 -19.16 10.20
CA SER A 180 -0.74 -19.26 8.74
C SER A 180 -0.34 -17.94 8.06
N LEU A 181 -0.98 -16.81 8.41
CA LEU A 181 -0.76 -15.53 7.74
C LEU A 181 0.65 -14.93 7.94
N PRO A 182 1.31 -15.06 9.12
CA PRO A 182 2.68 -14.58 9.28
C PRO A 182 3.70 -15.25 8.36
N GLN A 183 3.52 -16.53 8.03
CA GLN A 183 4.38 -17.24 7.08
C GLN A 183 4.26 -16.65 5.67
N ARG A 184 3.05 -16.28 5.26
CA ARG A 184 2.82 -15.60 3.98
C ARG A 184 3.42 -14.20 3.99
N ALA A 185 3.21 -13.44 5.06
CA ALA A 185 3.78 -12.10 5.22
C ALA A 185 5.32 -12.09 5.14
N ALA A 186 5.97 -13.12 5.66
CA ALA A 186 7.43 -13.25 5.68
C ALA A 186 8.08 -13.45 4.30
N ARG A 187 7.30 -13.80 3.25
CA ARG A 187 7.82 -13.96 1.89
C ARG A 187 8.37 -12.65 1.30
N VAL A 188 7.89 -11.50 1.76
CA VAL A 188 8.39 -10.20 1.32
C VAL A 188 8.91 -9.43 2.54
N ARG A 189 10.23 -9.24 2.60
CA ARG A 189 10.88 -8.56 3.73
C ARG A 189 10.51 -7.07 3.77
N PRO A 190 10.32 -6.49 4.96
CA PRO A 190 10.21 -5.05 5.12
C PRO A 190 11.38 -4.31 4.45
N GLY A 191 11.12 -3.13 3.87
CA GLY A 191 12.10 -2.37 3.09
C GLY A 191 12.20 -2.79 1.61
N ASN A 192 11.51 -3.85 1.19
CA ASN A 192 11.51 -4.27 -0.20
C ASN A 192 10.91 -3.19 -1.12
N VAL A 193 11.42 -3.10 -2.35
CA VAL A 193 10.98 -2.14 -3.37
C VAL A 193 9.49 -2.23 -3.68
N VAL A 194 8.87 -3.38 -3.51
CA VAL A 194 7.41 -3.58 -3.64
C VAL A 194 6.64 -2.69 -2.67
N TYR A 195 7.13 -2.54 -1.45
CA TYR A 195 6.51 -1.67 -0.45
C TYR A 195 6.77 -0.18 -0.71
N LEU A 196 7.92 0.17 -1.33
CA LEU A 196 8.15 1.54 -1.81
C LEU A 196 7.16 1.91 -2.93
N HIS A 197 6.88 0.97 -3.84
CA HIS A 197 5.85 1.15 -4.87
C HIS A 197 4.46 1.33 -4.25
N LEU A 198 4.09 0.50 -3.26
CA LEU A 198 2.83 0.62 -2.54
C LEU A 198 2.71 1.95 -1.78
N ALA A 199 3.81 2.39 -1.14
CA ALA A 199 3.86 3.69 -0.46
C ALA A 199 3.67 4.84 -1.44
N LEU A 200 4.24 4.78 -2.64
CA LEU A 200 4.03 5.78 -3.69
C LEU A 200 2.55 5.83 -4.13
N GLU A 201 1.88 4.70 -4.26
CA GLU A 201 0.43 4.67 -4.55
C GLU A 201 -0.38 5.38 -3.45
N LYS A 202 -0.05 5.10 -2.17
CA LYS A 202 -0.74 5.74 -1.04
C LYS A 202 -0.39 7.23 -0.92
N TRP A 203 0.87 7.59 -1.19
CA TRP A 203 1.32 8.98 -1.26
C TRP A 203 0.55 9.75 -2.36
N THR A 204 0.47 9.20 -3.58
CA THR A 204 -0.24 9.82 -4.70
C THR A 204 -1.71 10.06 -4.37
N ALA A 205 -2.39 9.03 -3.85
CA ALA A 205 -3.79 9.15 -3.44
C ALA A 205 -3.99 10.20 -2.34
N ALA A 206 -3.12 10.23 -1.31
CA ALA A 206 -3.19 11.19 -0.23
C ALA A 206 -2.87 12.63 -0.70
N TYR A 207 -1.94 12.79 -1.64
CA TYR A 207 -1.60 14.08 -2.23
C TYR A 207 -2.75 14.65 -3.08
N ASP A 208 -3.48 13.80 -3.82
CA ASP A 208 -4.67 14.24 -4.56
C ASP A 208 -5.79 14.69 -3.60
N LEU A 209 -5.99 13.97 -2.49
CA LEU A 209 -6.92 14.37 -1.43
C LEU A 209 -6.47 15.68 -0.74
N HIS A 210 -5.17 15.89 -0.54
CA HIS A 210 -4.63 17.16 -0.04
C HIS A 210 -4.99 18.34 -0.95
N LYS A 211 -4.75 18.22 -2.25
CA LYS A 211 -5.13 19.24 -3.22
C LYS A 211 -6.64 19.52 -3.20
N HIS A 212 -7.43 18.46 -3.08
CA HIS A 212 -8.89 18.57 -2.99
C HIS A 212 -9.32 19.30 -1.72
N ALA A 213 -8.79 18.92 -0.55
CA ALA A 213 -9.13 19.54 0.74
C ALA A 213 -8.76 21.04 0.80
N LEU A 214 -7.63 21.42 0.21
CA LEU A 214 -7.23 22.84 0.14
C LEU A 214 -8.14 23.67 -0.75
N ARG A 215 -8.72 23.09 -1.80
CA ARG A 215 -9.66 23.78 -2.71
C ARG A 215 -11.04 23.92 -2.10
N THR A 216 -11.61 22.80 -1.66
CA THR A 216 -13.01 22.74 -1.20
C THR A 216 -13.20 23.22 0.23
N ARG A 217 -12.19 23.01 1.08
CA ARG A 217 -12.19 23.36 2.51
C ARG A 217 -13.37 22.78 3.31
N SER A 218 -14.09 21.79 2.72
CA SER A 218 -15.24 21.15 3.37
C SER A 218 -14.79 20.16 4.45
N GLN A 219 -15.66 19.91 5.42
CA GLN A 219 -15.46 18.90 6.45
C GLN A 219 -15.20 17.53 5.85
N ALA A 220 -15.98 17.12 4.85
CA ALA A 220 -15.84 15.84 4.16
C ALA A 220 -14.45 15.68 3.52
N SER A 221 -13.95 16.73 2.84
CA SER A 221 -12.64 16.69 2.18
C SER A 221 -11.48 16.59 3.17
N TRP A 222 -11.55 17.22 4.33
CA TRP A 222 -10.57 17.07 5.41
C TRP A 222 -10.62 15.67 6.02
N HIS A 223 -11.80 15.10 6.17
CA HIS A 223 -11.97 13.71 6.64
C HIS A 223 -11.37 12.69 5.65
N GLU A 224 -11.62 12.85 4.35
CA GLU A 224 -11.01 11.99 3.31
C GLU A 224 -9.48 12.09 3.33
N LEU A 225 -8.94 13.30 3.44
CA LEU A 225 -7.50 13.54 3.56
C LEU A 225 -6.91 12.85 4.80
N ARG A 226 -7.58 12.94 5.95
CA ARG A 226 -7.19 12.22 7.18
C ARG A 226 -7.06 10.72 6.93
N ILE A 227 -8.04 10.13 6.24
CA ILE A 227 -8.01 8.71 5.87
C ILE A 227 -6.85 8.41 4.92
N GLY A 228 -6.58 9.27 3.94
CA GLY A 228 -5.47 9.14 2.99
C GLY A 228 -4.12 9.14 3.69
N ILE A 229 -3.86 10.14 4.55
CA ILE A 229 -2.62 10.24 5.34
C ILE A 229 -2.45 9.06 6.28
N LYS A 230 -3.53 8.62 6.95
CA LYS A 230 -3.52 7.44 7.82
C LYS A 230 -3.10 6.17 7.06
N ARG A 231 -3.60 5.96 5.84
CA ARG A 231 -3.22 4.82 4.99
C ARG A 231 -1.76 4.91 4.55
N PHE A 232 -1.28 6.08 4.17
CA PHE A 232 0.11 6.31 3.81
C PHE A 232 1.03 6.05 5.01
N ARG A 233 0.74 6.68 6.17
CA ARG A 233 1.50 6.47 7.41
C ARG A 233 1.62 4.99 7.77
N TYR A 234 0.51 4.24 7.77
CA TYR A 234 0.56 2.82 8.13
C TYR A 234 1.35 1.98 7.13
N THR A 235 1.36 2.33 5.85
CA THR A 235 2.21 1.66 4.86
C THR A 235 3.68 1.89 5.18
N VAL A 236 4.07 3.14 5.49
CA VAL A 236 5.44 3.49 5.89
C VAL A 236 5.82 2.79 7.19
N GLU A 237 4.98 2.89 8.21
CA GLU A 237 5.24 2.35 9.55
C GLU A 237 5.40 0.82 9.56
N ASN A 238 4.56 0.10 8.80
CA ASN A 238 4.55 -1.36 8.80
C ASN A 238 5.63 -1.97 7.92
N PHE A 239 5.97 -1.32 6.79
CA PHE A 239 6.73 -1.97 5.73
C PHE A 239 8.05 -1.28 5.36
N LEU A 240 8.25 -0.02 5.75
CA LEU A 240 9.41 0.79 5.35
C LEU A 240 10.20 1.30 6.58
N PRO A 241 11.01 0.45 7.23
CA PRO A 241 11.71 0.82 8.46
C PRO A 241 12.57 2.07 8.34
N ARG A 242 13.31 2.24 7.22
CA ARG A 242 14.16 3.40 6.96
C ARG A 242 13.32 4.69 6.87
N GLN A 243 12.31 4.69 6.02
CA GLN A 243 11.43 5.86 5.85
C GLN A 243 10.65 6.17 7.12
N HIS A 244 10.23 5.14 7.86
CA HIS A 244 9.59 5.36 9.15
C HIS A 244 10.51 6.03 10.18
N ALA A 245 11.80 5.69 10.19
CA ALA A 245 12.77 6.36 11.06
C ALA A 245 12.93 7.85 10.72
N LEU A 246 12.77 8.21 9.44
CA LEU A 246 12.92 9.58 8.95
C LEU A 246 11.62 10.41 9.02
N TRP A 247 10.46 9.77 8.75
CA TRP A 247 9.18 10.48 8.55
C TRP A 247 8.14 10.19 9.64
N GLY A 248 8.45 9.29 10.56
CA GLY A 248 7.47 8.74 11.50
C GLY A 248 6.83 9.80 12.38
N ASP A 249 7.62 10.73 12.90
CA ASP A 249 7.17 11.79 13.79
C ASP A 249 6.30 12.80 13.05
N ASP A 250 6.71 13.25 11.86
CA ASP A 250 5.90 14.13 11.02
C ASP A 250 4.58 13.49 10.61
N LEU A 251 4.62 12.23 10.17
CA LEU A 251 3.41 11.49 9.80
C LEU A 251 2.45 11.29 10.99
N LYS A 252 3.01 11.12 12.20
CA LYS A 252 2.22 11.04 13.42
C LYS A 252 1.58 12.38 13.74
N GLU A 253 2.35 13.47 13.76
CA GLU A 253 1.85 14.81 14.04
C GLU A 253 0.72 15.21 13.08
N LEU A 254 0.90 14.98 11.77
CA LEU A 254 -0.14 15.27 10.78
C LEU A 254 -1.41 14.44 10.96
N GLN A 255 -1.27 13.15 11.32
CA GLN A 255 -2.43 12.33 11.63
C GLN A 255 -3.15 12.81 12.88
N ASP A 256 -2.41 13.24 13.90
CA ASP A 256 -2.96 13.75 15.14
C ASP A 256 -3.68 15.08 14.89
N LEU A 257 -3.07 16.04 14.16
CA LEU A 257 -3.71 17.30 13.76
C LEU A 257 -5.04 17.10 13.01
N LEU A 258 -5.04 16.20 11.99
CA LEU A 258 -6.26 15.90 11.24
C LEU A 258 -7.25 15.04 12.04
N GLY A 259 -6.77 14.30 13.03
CA GLY A 259 -7.58 13.59 14.00
C GLY A 259 -8.37 14.59 14.84
N GLU A 260 -7.69 15.54 15.46
CA GLU A 260 -8.30 16.58 16.28
C GLU A 260 -9.29 17.44 15.50
N VAL A 261 -9.00 17.79 14.22
CA VAL A 261 -9.98 18.48 13.35
C VAL A 261 -11.26 17.67 13.21
N HIS A 262 -11.14 16.36 12.98
CA HIS A 262 -12.31 15.48 12.87
C HIS A 262 -13.08 15.35 14.19
N ASP A 263 -12.38 15.25 15.31
CA ASP A 263 -12.98 15.10 16.63
C ASP A 263 -13.79 16.36 17.01
N LEU A 264 -13.29 17.56 16.69
CA LEU A 264 -14.04 18.83 16.83
C LEU A 264 -15.28 18.87 15.94
N ASP A 265 -15.18 18.37 14.70
CA ASP A 265 -16.32 18.29 13.79
C ASP A 265 -17.39 17.30 14.31
N VAL A 266 -16.99 16.18 14.92
CA VAL A 266 -17.89 15.20 15.54
C VAL A 266 -18.54 15.77 16.79
N LEU A 267 -17.78 16.45 17.67
CA LEU A 267 -18.31 17.08 18.86
C LEU A 267 -19.41 18.11 18.51
N TRP A 268 -19.17 18.92 17.48
CA TRP A 268 -20.19 19.86 17.00
C TRP A 268 -21.45 19.14 16.48
N ALA A 269 -21.29 18.04 15.75
CA ALA A 269 -22.43 17.26 15.24
C ALA A 269 -23.27 16.68 16.39
N ILE A 270 -22.62 16.13 17.42
CA ILE A 270 -23.30 15.65 18.64
C ILE A 270 -24.06 16.79 19.32
N ALA A 271 -23.42 17.94 19.52
CA ALA A 271 -24.04 19.10 20.18
C ALA A 271 -25.31 19.60 19.46
N ILE A 272 -25.32 19.55 18.13
CA ILE A 272 -26.51 19.90 17.33
C ILE A 272 -27.58 18.81 17.41
N GLU A 273 -27.20 17.53 17.31
CA GLU A 273 -28.12 16.38 17.33
C GLU A 273 -28.92 16.34 18.63
N ILE A 274 -28.27 16.52 19.78
CA ILE A 274 -28.93 16.51 21.10
C ILE A 274 -29.57 17.84 21.49
N GLN A 275 -29.49 18.86 20.64
CA GLN A 275 -30.05 20.18 20.88
C GLN A 275 -29.61 20.77 22.24
N VAL A 276 -28.29 20.69 22.53
CA VAL A 276 -27.74 21.02 23.85
C VAL A 276 -27.82 22.51 24.20
N PHE A 277 -27.95 23.37 23.22
CA PHE A 277 -27.86 24.85 23.40
C PHE A 277 -29.17 25.44 23.93
N PRO A 278 -29.15 26.07 25.09
CA PRO A 278 -30.36 26.69 25.63
C PRO A 278 -30.77 27.96 24.84
N ASP A 279 -29.81 28.64 24.21
CA ASP A 279 -30.00 29.90 23.49
C ASP A 279 -29.04 30.05 22.32
N VAL A 280 -29.29 31.05 21.47
CA VAL A 280 -28.50 31.36 20.27
C VAL A 280 -27.08 31.80 20.62
N GLU A 281 -26.92 32.53 21.74
CA GLU A 281 -25.63 33.07 22.14
C GLU A 281 -24.69 31.97 22.65
N SER A 282 -25.20 31.04 23.45
CA SER A 282 -24.43 29.85 23.86
C SER A 282 -23.98 29.01 22.65
N ARG A 283 -24.89 28.82 21.67
CA ARG A 283 -24.56 28.13 20.41
C ARG A 283 -23.46 28.87 19.63
N LYS A 284 -23.52 30.18 19.55
CA LYS A 284 -22.52 31.02 18.87
C LYS A 284 -21.16 30.92 19.55
N ARG A 285 -21.10 31.11 20.90
CA ARG A 285 -19.85 30.96 21.67
C ARG A 285 -19.17 29.62 21.46
N TRP A 286 -19.91 28.52 21.56
CA TRP A 286 -19.36 27.18 21.33
C TRP A 286 -18.88 26.99 19.90
N ARG A 287 -19.62 27.49 18.91
CA ARG A 287 -19.20 27.45 17.52
C ARG A 287 -17.89 28.18 17.27
N GLU A 288 -17.75 29.36 17.87
CA GLU A 288 -16.53 30.18 17.78
C GLU A 288 -15.32 29.45 18.41
N LYS A 289 -15.47 28.88 19.62
CA LYS A 289 -14.42 28.08 20.28
C LYS A 289 -13.97 26.92 19.41
N LEU A 290 -14.91 26.11 18.92
CA LEU A 290 -14.61 24.97 18.06
C LEU A 290 -13.93 25.39 16.75
N ASN A 291 -14.42 26.47 16.13
CA ASN A 291 -13.81 26.98 14.90
C ASN A 291 -12.39 27.53 15.13
N ALA A 292 -12.13 28.19 16.24
CA ALA A 292 -10.80 28.69 16.59
C ALA A 292 -9.81 27.54 16.78
N GLU A 293 -10.20 26.50 17.52
CA GLU A 293 -9.36 25.31 17.71
C GLU A 293 -9.13 24.56 16.40
N ARG A 294 -10.16 24.40 15.57
CA ARG A 294 -10.08 23.80 14.24
C ARG A 294 -9.12 24.58 13.32
N ALA A 295 -9.24 25.91 13.31
CA ALA A 295 -8.40 26.79 12.50
C ALA A 295 -6.91 26.66 12.87
N LYS A 296 -6.58 26.59 14.17
CA LYS A 296 -5.20 26.36 14.65
C LYS A 296 -4.59 25.08 14.06
N ARG A 297 -5.33 23.96 14.06
CA ARG A 297 -4.84 22.68 13.53
C ARG A 297 -4.65 22.73 12.02
N ILE A 298 -5.59 23.32 11.31
CA ILE A 298 -5.49 23.49 9.85
C ILE A 298 -4.34 24.44 9.49
N ALA A 299 -4.11 25.50 10.25
CA ALA A 299 -2.98 26.40 10.04
C ALA A 299 -1.65 25.64 10.21
N ARG A 300 -1.50 24.87 11.30
CA ARG A 300 -0.31 24.06 11.55
C ARG A 300 -0.10 22.99 10.49
N TYR A 301 -1.18 22.32 10.03
CA TYR A 301 -1.13 21.42 8.89
C TYR A 301 -0.61 22.12 7.63
N ARG A 302 -1.14 23.31 7.31
CA ARG A 302 -0.75 24.07 6.12
C ARG A 302 0.70 24.53 6.16
N GLU A 303 1.20 24.93 7.30
CA GLU A 303 2.61 25.31 7.52
C GLU A 303 3.56 24.20 7.06
N LYS A 304 3.29 22.94 7.43
CA LYS A 304 4.11 21.79 7.08
C LYS A 304 3.87 21.26 5.66
N MET A 305 2.68 21.42 5.10
CA MET A 305 2.25 20.71 3.92
C MET A 305 2.13 21.56 2.65
N VAL A 306 2.29 22.89 2.78
CA VAL A 306 2.17 23.84 1.66
C VAL A 306 3.51 24.57 1.46
N GLY A 307 3.85 24.84 0.20
CA GLY A 307 5.06 25.60 -0.15
C GLY A 307 6.21 24.73 -0.67
N LYS A 308 7.37 25.38 -0.82
CA LYS A 308 8.57 24.74 -1.40
C LYS A 308 9.20 23.69 -0.46
N GLU A 309 9.09 23.91 0.85
CA GLU A 309 9.62 23.04 1.91
C GLU A 309 8.60 21.99 2.40
N SER A 310 7.50 21.80 1.67
CA SER A 310 6.42 20.89 2.10
C SER A 310 6.89 19.45 2.25
N LEU A 311 6.42 18.77 3.30
CA LEU A 311 6.71 17.35 3.54
C LEU A 311 6.30 16.46 2.36
N TRP A 312 5.32 16.86 1.55
CA TRP A 312 4.97 16.16 0.31
C TRP A 312 6.14 16.05 -0.65
N ARG A 313 6.96 17.09 -0.78
CA ARG A 313 8.15 17.08 -1.65
C ARG A 313 9.26 16.24 -1.06
N VAL A 314 9.50 16.37 0.25
CA VAL A 314 10.50 15.57 0.98
C VAL A 314 10.21 14.09 0.82
N TRP A 315 8.99 13.66 1.09
CA TRP A 315 8.61 12.25 0.95
C TRP A 315 8.66 11.75 -0.49
N ARG A 316 8.27 12.61 -1.45
CA ARG A 316 8.26 12.24 -2.88
C ARG A 316 9.66 11.96 -3.40
N ALA A 317 10.66 12.68 -2.93
CA ALA A 317 12.06 12.52 -3.36
C ALA A 317 12.65 11.13 -3.03
N GLU A 318 12.19 10.51 -1.94
CA GLU A 318 12.63 9.18 -1.49
C GLU A 318 11.81 8.01 -2.07
N LEU A 319 10.78 8.30 -2.85
CA LEU A 319 9.91 7.29 -3.47
C LEU A 319 10.28 7.08 -4.95
N PRO A 320 10.04 5.89 -5.51
CA PRO A 320 10.46 5.54 -6.87
C PRO A 320 9.96 6.53 -7.93
N SER A 321 10.82 6.85 -8.90
CA SER A 321 10.53 7.73 -10.04
C SER A 321 11.17 7.21 -11.33
N GLY A 322 10.71 7.66 -12.48
CA GLY A 322 11.26 7.29 -13.78
C GLY A 322 11.46 5.77 -13.95
N PRO A 323 12.66 5.32 -14.34
CA PRO A 323 12.95 3.88 -14.51
C PRO A 323 12.78 3.06 -13.24
N GLN A 324 13.06 3.64 -12.06
CA GLN A 324 12.89 2.95 -10.78
C GLN A 324 11.41 2.61 -10.51
N LEU A 325 10.48 3.48 -10.93
CA LEU A 325 9.06 3.22 -10.80
C LEU A 325 8.64 1.98 -11.61
N ARG A 326 9.10 1.87 -12.87
CA ARG A 326 8.81 0.70 -13.71
C ARG A 326 9.40 -0.58 -13.13
N ALA A 327 10.64 -0.54 -12.64
CA ALA A 327 11.28 -1.68 -11.98
C ALA A 327 10.55 -2.11 -10.70
N ALA A 328 10.08 -1.15 -9.89
CA ALA A 328 9.30 -1.41 -8.69
C ALA A 328 7.91 -2.03 -9.02
N ALA A 329 7.26 -1.54 -10.05
CA ALA A 329 6.00 -2.09 -10.55
C ALA A 329 6.18 -3.53 -11.08
N MET A 330 7.24 -3.81 -11.84
CA MET A 330 7.59 -5.17 -12.29
C MET A 330 7.85 -6.10 -11.09
N SER A 331 8.58 -5.63 -10.08
CA SER A 331 8.81 -6.40 -8.85
C SER A 331 7.50 -6.73 -8.12
N ARG A 332 6.52 -5.83 -8.15
CA ARG A 332 5.18 -6.09 -7.61
C ARG A 332 4.42 -7.16 -8.39
N LEU A 333 4.43 -7.10 -9.73
CA LEU A 333 3.82 -8.12 -10.59
C LEU A 333 4.48 -9.50 -10.36
N ARG A 334 5.81 -9.52 -10.29
CA ARG A 334 6.59 -10.73 -9.97
C ARG A 334 6.19 -11.32 -8.61
N THR A 335 6.08 -10.47 -7.59
CA THR A 335 5.70 -10.89 -6.23
C THR A 335 4.28 -11.47 -6.22
N TRP A 336 3.33 -10.80 -6.86
CA TRP A 336 1.96 -11.26 -7.00
C TRP A 336 1.88 -12.62 -7.71
N ALA A 337 2.62 -12.80 -8.80
CA ALA A 337 2.70 -14.07 -9.50
C ALA A 337 3.28 -15.19 -8.62
N GLY A 338 4.33 -14.88 -7.85
CA GLY A 338 4.96 -15.84 -6.95
C GLY A 338 4.10 -16.31 -5.77
N TYR A 339 3.02 -15.57 -5.43
CA TYR A 339 2.02 -16.05 -4.47
C TYR A 339 1.02 -17.05 -5.08
N LEU A 340 0.84 -17.03 -6.39
CA LEU A 340 -0.19 -17.78 -7.10
C LEU A 340 0.35 -18.99 -7.87
N ASP A 341 1.53 -18.84 -8.46
CA ASP A 341 2.13 -19.88 -9.28
C ASP A 341 2.82 -20.94 -8.39
N PRO A 342 2.38 -22.19 -8.41
CA PRO A 342 2.99 -23.26 -7.60
C PRO A 342 4.40 -23.63 -8.06
N ASP A 343 4.75 -23.40 -9.34
CA ASP A 343 6.11 -23.56 -9.88
C ASP A 343 6.65 -22.24 -10.43
N PHE A 344 6.76 -21.28 -9.54
CA PHE A 344 7.22 -19.93 -9.93
C PHE A 344 8.67 -19.90 -10.43
N LEU A 345 9.49 -20.86 -10.05
CA LEU A 345 10.86 -21.01 -10.59
C LEU A 345 10.84 -21.29 -12.09
N HIS A 346 9.90 -22.14 -12.57
CA HIS A 346 9.66 -22.32 -14.00
C HIS A 346 9.33 -20.97 -14.68
N SER A 347 8.36 -20.24 -14.16
CA SER A 347 7.98 -18.93 -14.73
C SER A 347 9.12 -17.93 -14.77
N GLN A 348 10.04 -17.96 -13.78
CA GLN A 348 11.24 -17.12 -13.79
C GLN A 348 12.24 -17.52 -14.89
N ARG A 349 12.49 -18.82 -15.08
CA ARG A 349 13.35 -19.32 -16.16
C ARG A 349 12.76 -19.00 -17.53
N VAL A 350 11.46 -19.22 -17.70
CA VAL A 350 10.73 -18.85 -18.94
C VAL A 350 10.84 -17.36 -19.22
N ALA A 351 10.74 -16.49 -18.20
CA ALA A 351 10.90 -15.06 -18.37
C ALA A 351 12.32 -14.69 -18.83
N GLN A 352 13.36 -15.34 -18.30
CA GLN A 352 14.73 -15.15 -18.74
C GLN A 352 14.92 -15.61 -20.20
N LEU A 353 14.44 -16.82 -20.52
CA LEU A 353 14.51 -17.37 -21.89
C LEU A 353 13.78 -16.47 -22.89
N ALA A 354 12.58 -16.00 -22.54
CA ALA A 354 11.81 -15.11 -23.38
C ALA A 354 12.54 -13.79 -23.67
N LEU A 355 13.21 -13.22 -22.67
CA LEU A 355 13.99 -12.00 -22.87
C LEU A 355 15.24 -12.24 -23.71
N PHE A 356 15.97 -13.35 -23.52
CA PHE A 356 17.11 -13.70 -24.38
C PHE A 356 16.68 -13.89 -25.83
N LEU A 357 15.56 -14.57 -26.07
CA LEU A 357 15.01 -14.73 -27.41
C LEU A 357 14.62 -13.38 -28.02
N TYR A 358 13.91 -12.54 -27.28
CA TYR A 358 13.46 -11.22 -27.73
C TYR A 358 14.64 -10.31 -28.08
N ASP A 359 15.61 -10.19 -27.16
CA ASP A 359 16.79 -9.36 -27.35
C ASP A 359 17.62 -9.88 -28.54
N GLY A 360 17.84 -11.21 -28.65
CA GLY A 360 18.58 -11.79 -29.76
C GLY A 360 17.89 -11.68 -31.12
N LEU A 361 16.55 -11.74 -31.19
CA LEU A 361 15.80 -11.47 -32.41
C LEU A 361 15.95 -10.02 -32.85
N LYS A 362 15.93 -9.08 -31.90
CA LYS A 362 16.14 -7.65 -32.14
C LYS A 362 17.56 -7.39 -32.66
N ASP A 363 18.59 -7.96 -32.04
CA ASP A 363 19.99 -7.81 -32.43
C ASP A 363 20.27 -8.41 -33.82
N ALA A 364 19.52 -9.46 -34.19
CA ALA A 364 19.59 -10.05 -35.52
C ALA A 364 18.86 -9.23 -36.61
N GLY A 365 18.31 -8.04 -36.27
CA GLY A 365 17.57 -7.19 -37.22
C GLY A 365 16.23 -7.77 -37.65
N LEU A 366 15.73 -8.75 -36.93
CA LEU A 366 14.38 -9.28 -37.12
C LEU A 366 13.43 -8.36 -36.37
N ALA A 367 12.72 -7.52 -37.10
CA ALA A 367 11.84 -6.51 -36.51
C ALA A 367 10.90 -7.16 -35.52
N THR A 368 11.03 -6.77 -34.26
CA THR A 368 10.01 -6.99 -33.26
C THR A 368 9.04 -5.84 -33.35
N ALA A 369 7.76 -6.11 -33.53
CA ALA A 369 6.69 -5.16 -33.84
C ALA A 369 6.48 -4.03 -32.79
N GLY A 370 7.39 -3.85 -31.85
CA GLY A 370 7.44 -2.74 -30.90
C GLY A 370 8.69 -1.87 -31.02
N ALA A 371 9.65 -2.22 -31.91
CA ALA A 371 10.93 -1.50 -32.01
C ALA A 371 10.91 -0.33 -33.01
N GLU A 372 9.95 -0.30 -33.95
CA GLU A 372 9.91 0.73 -34.99
C GLU A 372 9.30 2.08 -34.54
N ALA A 373 8.62 2.15 -33.41
CA ALA A 373 8.03 3.38 -32.91
C ALA A 373 9.05 4.40 -32.36
N GLY A 374 10.31 3.99 -32.14
CA GLY A 374 11.36 4.84 -31.57
C GLY A 374 12.18 5.66 -32.55
N ASN A 375 12.06 5.44 -33.89
CA ASN A 375 12.95 6.06 -34.89
C ASN A 375 12.28 6.87 -35.99
N ALA A 376 10.96 7.04 -35.97
CA ALA A 376 10.28 7.98 -36.89
C ALA A 376 10.15 9.34 -36.20
N GLY A 377 11.11 10.22 -36.43
CA GLY A 377 11.03 11.63 -36.06
C GLY A 377 9.81 12.30 -36.65
N SER A 378 8.69 12.29 -35.93
CA SER A 378 7.52 13.15 -36.19
C SER A 378 7.35 14.08 -35.00
N ALA A 379 7.76 15.32 -35.19
CA ALA A 379 7.73 16.42 -34.20
C ALA A 379 6.30 16.95 -33.91
N ASN A 380 5.24 16.12 -34.07
CA ASN A 380 3.86 16.65 -33.94
C ASN A 380 2.86 15.60 -33.43
N SER A 381 3.16 14.94 -32.30
CA SER A 381 2.15 14.16 -31.59
C SER A 381 2.19 14.56 -30.13
N GLY A 382 1.06 15.05 -29.62
CA GLY A 382 0.86 15.48 -28.24
C GLY A 382 1.11 14.36 -27.21
N PRO A 383 1.00 14.61 -25.90
CA PRO A 383 1.53 13.77 -24.80
C PRO A 383 0.81 12.41 -24.58
N ALA A 384 0.17 11.82 -25.59
CA ALA A 384 -0.66 10.61 -25.47
C ALA A 384 -0.07 9.32 -26.06
N ASN A 385 1.11 9.34 -26.69
CA ASN A 385 1.79 8.13 -27.18
C ASN A 385 2.96 7.75 -26.25
N LEU A 386 2.64 7.20 -25.09
CA LEU A 386 3.59 6.40 -24.31
C LEU A 386 3.86 5.11 -25.10
N ASP A 387 5.03 5.03 -25.73
CA ASP A 387 5.51 3.84 -26.42
C ASP A 387 5.35 2.61 -25.54
N CYS A 388 4.67 1.58 -26.07
CA CYS A 388 4.52 0.30 -25.37
C CYS A 388 5.88 -0.41 -25.33
N ASP A 389 6.43 -0.61 -24.13
CA ASP A 389 7.65 -1.39 -23.94
C ASP A 389 7.34 -2.89 -24.11
N GLY A 390 7.46 -3.41 -25.34
CA GLY A 390 7.23 -4.80 -25.67
C GLY A 390 8.07 -5.78 -24.83
N ARG A 391 9.30 -5.40 -24.47
CA ARG A 391 10.19 -6.18 -23.62
C ARG A 391 9.64 -6.33 -22.19
N ALA A 392 9.15 -5.24 -21.59
CA ALA A 392 8.55 -5.28 -20.26
C ALA A 392 7.22 -6.04 -20.26
N VAL A 393 6.41 -5.88 -21.31
CA VAL A 393 5.16 -6.64 -21.51
C VAL A 393 5.44 -8.14 -21.58
N LEU A 394 6.44 -8.55 -22.36
CA LEU A 394 6.85 -9.96 -22.47
C LEU A 394 7.34 -10.52 -21.13
N GLN A 395 8.17 -9.76 -20.42
CA GLN A 395 8.65 -10.15 -19.10
C GLN A 395 7.50 -10.37 -18.11
N ALA A 396 6.56 -9.45 -18.07
CA ALA A 396 5.39 -9.56 -17.21
C ALA A 396 4.50 -10.74 -17.59
N ALA A 397 4.25 -10.92 -18.89
CA ALA A 397 3.47 -12.04 -19.41
C ALA A 397 4.12 -13.39 -19.04
N ALA A 398 5.43 -13.49 -19.19
CA ALA A 398 6.19 -14.68 -18.86
C ALA A 398 6.20 -15.00 -17.35
N LEU A 399 6.32 -13.98 -16.49
CA LEU A 399 6.24 -14.16 -15.04
C LEU A 399 4.84 -14.57 -14.57
N MET A 400 3.79 -14.21 -15.32
CA MET A 400 2.39 -14.40 -14.92
C MET A 400 1.64 -15.47 -15.74
N HIS A 401 2.31 -16.16 -16.69
CA HIS A 401 1.61 -17.05 -17.63
C HIS A 401 0.91 -18.23 -16.93
N ASP A 402 1.46 -18.68 -15.81
CA ASP A 402 1.01 -19.85 -15.06
C ASP A 402 0.24 -19.55 -13.76
N VAL A 403 -0.02 -18.27 -13.42
CA VAL A 403 -0.79 -17.91 -12.20
C VAL A 403 -2.17 -18.55 -12.14
N GLY A 404 -2.74 -18.91 -13.29
CA GLY A 404 -4.02 -19.62 -13.39
C GLY A 404 -3.99 -21.03 -12.84
N LYS A 405 -2.82 -21.65 -12.64
CA LYS A 405 -2.66 -22.95 -11.99
C LYS A 405 -3.16 -22.95 -10.55
N ALA A 406 -3.18 -21.80 -9.88
CA ALA A 406 -3.82 -21.63 -8.57
C ALA A 406 -5.31 -22.00 -8.56
N LYS A 407 -5.98 -21.99 -9.72
CA LYS A 407 -7.40 -22.39 -9.88
C LYS A 407 -7.59 -23.78 -10.49
N GLY A 408 -6.52 -24.51 -10.71
CA GLY A 408 -6.52 -25.83 -11.33
C GLY A 408 -5.67 -25.91 -12.60
N ALA A 409 -5.13 -27.09 -12.88
CA ALA A 409 -4.22 -27.32 -14.00
C ALA A 409 -4.91 -27.24 -15.39
N GLY A 410 -6.20 -27.58 -15.47
CA GLY A 410 -6.96 -27.56 -16.72
C GLY A 410 -7.28 -26.14 -17.18
N ASN A 411 -6.98 -25.80 -18.45
CA ASN A 411 -7.25 -24.49 -19.03
C ASN A 411 -6.66 -23.29 -18.23
N HIS A 412 -5.56 -23.50 -17.47
CA HIS A 412 -4.96 -22.45 -16.64
C HIS A 412 -4.58 -21.20 -17.44
N GLN A 413 -4.23 -21.30 -18.72
CA GLN A 413 -3.94 -20.17 -19.58
C GLN A 413 -5.15 -19.21 -19.76
N LYS A 414 -6.39 -19.73 -19.71
CA LYS A 414 -7.60 -18.91 -19.70
C LYS A 414 -7.83 -18.28 -18.32
N ALA A 415 -7.48 -18.99 -17.26
CA ALA A 415 -7.55 -18.50 -15.89
C ALA A 415 -6.52 -17.40 -15.67
N SER A 416 -5.26 -17.57 -16.10
CA SER A 416 -4.19 -16.55 -16.05
C SER A 416 -4.64 -15.27 -16.75
N TYR A 417 -5.17 -15.36 -17.97
CA TYR A 417 -5.70 -14.19 -18.69
C TYR A 417 -6.75 -13.42 -17.87
N ARG A 418 -7.72 -14.11 -17.27
CA ARG A 418 -8.76 -13.48 -16.46
C ARG A 418 -8.21 -12.84 -15.19
N MET A 419 -7.26 -13.51 -14.54
CA MET A 419 -6.64 -13.04 -13.31
C MET A 419 -5.78 -11.80 -13.56
N ILE A 420 -4.97 -11.79 -14.63
CA ILE A 420 -4.13 -10.63 -15.00
C ILE A 420 -5.00 -9.42 -15.37
N ARG A 421 -6.07 -9.63 -16.15
CA ARG A 421 -7.02 -8.55 -16.48
C ARG A 421 -7.76 -7.97 -15.27
N GLY A 422 -7.98 -8.77 -14.23
CA GLY A 422 -8.60 -8.34 -12.98
C GLY A 422 -7.64 -7.66 -12.01
N LEU A 423 -6.35 -7.62 -12.32
CA LEU A 423 -5.36 -7.01 -11.45
C LEU A 423 -5.48 -5.48 -11.47
N ALA A 424 -5.44 -4.87 -10.28
CA ALA A 424 -5.33 -3.43 -10.18
C ALA A 424 -4.04 -2.95 -10.85
N ARG A 425 -4.17 -2.01 -11.78
CA ARG A 425 -3.04 -1.47 -12.54
C ARG A 425 -2.00 -0.83 -11.62
N PRO A 426 -0.75 -1.33 -11.62
CA PRO A 426 0.32 -0.71 -10.85
C PRO A 426 0.68 0.69 -11.41
N LEU A 427 1.07 1.63 -10.56
CA LEU A 427 1.68 2.88 -11.02
C LEU A 427 2.92 2.59 -11.88
N GLY A 428 3.11 3.34 -12.95
CA GLY A 428 4.18 3.12 -13.93
C GLY A 428 3.85 2.13 -15.05
N TRP A 429 2.64 1.56 -15.05
CA TRP A 429 2.11 0.73 -16.14
C TRP A 429 0.86 1.37 -16.74
N SER A 430 0.69 1.25 -18.05
CA SER A 430 -0.54 1.61 -18.74
C SER A 430 -1.56 0.46 -18.71
N ALA A 431 -2.83 0.78 -18.92
CA ALA A 431 -3.88 -0.25 -19.06
C ALA A 431 -3.62 -1.12 -20.31
N ARG A 432 -3.10 -0.51 -21.39
CA ARG A 432 -2.72 -1.16 -22.64
C ARG A 432 -1.64 -2.22 -22.41
N GLU A 433 -0.55 -1.89 -21.70
CA GLU A 433 0.53 -2.83 -21.40
C GLU A 433 0.06 -4.03 -20.56
N LEU A 434 -0.76 -3.78 -19.55
CA LEU A 434 -1.29 -4.87 -18.71
C LEU A 434 -2.23 -5.79 -19.50
N GLN A 435 -3.02 -5.21 -20.40
CA GLN A 435 -3.91 -5.97 -21.28
C GLN A 435 -3.12 -6.79 -22.31
N LEU A 436 -2.07 -6.23 -22.90
CA LEU A 436 -1.14 -6.95 -23.78
C LEU A 436 -0.50 -8.12 -23.05
N ALA A 437 0.04 -7.90 -21.85
CA ALA A 437 0.64 -8.95 -21.03
C ALA A 437 -0.36 -10.08 -20.74
N ALA A 438 -1.62 -9.75 -20.45
CA ALA A 438 -2.67 -10.75 -20.25
C ALA A 438 -2.93 -11.58 -21.51
N VAL A 439 -3.00 -10.94 -22.69
CA VAL A 439 -3.23 -11.63 -23.98
C VAL A 439 -2.03 -12.50 -24.35
N VAL A 440 -0.81 -12.00 -24.20
CA VAL A 440 0.42 -12.78 -24.43
C VAL A 440 0.45 -14.01 -23.51
N ALA A 441 0.19 -13.83 -22.22
CA ALA A 441 0.08 -14.94 -21.27
C ALA A 441 -1.04 -15.94 -21.64
N ARG A 442 -2.15 -15.48 -22.21
CA ARG A 442 -3.25 -16.35 -22.66
C ARG A 442 -2.80 -17.33 -23.74
N TYR A 443 -1.88 -16.91 -24.60
CA TYR A 443 -1.46 -17.69 -25.76
C TYR A 443 -0.11 -18.38 -25.59
N HIS A 444 0.44 -18.50 -24.37
CA HIS A 444 1.68 -19.25 -24.12
C HIS A 444 1.57 -20.74 -24.47
N ARG A 445 0.35 -21.27 -24.53
CA ARG A 445 0.04 -22.68 -24.93
C ARG A 445 -1.38 -22.80 -25.49
N GLY A 446 -1.71 -23.98 -26.01
CA GLY A 446 -3.03 -24.30 -26.57
C GLY A 446 -3.27 -23.61 -27.91
N THR A 447 -4.48 -23.10 -28.13
CA THR A 447 -4.89 -22.49 -29.41
C THR A 447 -4.04 -21.29 -29.79
N LEU A 448 -3.78 -21.11 -31.07
CA LEU A 448 -3.06 -19.95 -31.62
C LEU A 448 -3.95 -18.69 -31.58
N PRO A 449 -3.35 -17.48 -31.52
CA PRO A 449 -4.09 -16.24 -31.63
C PRO A 449 -4.74 -16.14 -33.03
N ARG A 450 -6.05 -15.89 -33.04
CA ARG A 450 -6.81 -15.68 -34.28
C ARG A 450 -7.44 -14.29 -34.28
N PRO A 451 -7.40 -13.51 -35.37
CA PRO A 451 -7.93 -12.15 -35.41
C PRO A 451 -9.39 -12.03 -34.94
N ARG A 452 -10.21 -13.04 -35.23
CA ARG A 452 -11.63 -13.10 -34.83
C ARG A 452 -11.89 -13.62 -33.40
N SER A 453 -10.84 -14.02 -32.65
CA SER A 453 -11.04 -14.48 -31.26
C SER A 453 -11.36 -13.29 -30.35
N LYS A 454 -12.31 -13.46 -29.41
CA LYS A 454 -12.72 -12.41 -28.45
C LYS A 454 -11.52 -11.81 -27.69
N THR A 455 -10.49 -12.63 -27.43
CA THR A 455 -9.27 -12.18 -26.73
C THR A 455 -8.46 -11.21 -27.58
N MET A 456 -8.29 -11.48 -28.90
CA MET A 456 -7.59 -10.58 -29.80
C MET A 456 -8.43 -9.34 -30.16
N GLN A 457 -9.76 -9.51 -30.28
CA GLN A 457 -10.66 -8.38 -30.53
C GLN A 457 -10.71 -7.38 -29.37
N ALA A 458 -10.36 -7.80 -28.16
CA ALA A 458 -10.23 -6.92 -27.00
C ALA A 458 -9.02 -5.97 -27.08
N LEU A 459 -8.07 -6.23 -28.00
CA LEU A 459 -6.93 -5.36 -28.28
C LEU A 459 -7.24 -4.39 -29.41
N GLU A 460 -6.63 -3.22 -29.37
CA GLU A 460 -6.59 -2.30 -30.50
C GLU A 460 -5.93 -2.98 -31.72
N LEU A 461 -6.28 -2.54 -32.93
CA LEU A 461 -5.77 -3.15 -34.16
C LEU A 461 -4.24 -3.14 -34.24
N ALA A 462 -3.61 -2.04 -33.84
CA ALA A 462 -2.17 -1.87 -33.81
C ALA A 462 -1.46 -2.82 -32.81
N ASP A 463 -2.13 -3.26 -31.75
CA ASP A 463 -1.59 -4.12 -30.71
C ASP A 463 -1.61 -5.63 -31.06
N ARG A 464 -2.45 -6.00 -32.02
CA ARG A 464 -2.62 -7.43 -32.37
C ARG A 464 -1.36 -8.08 -32.95
N PRO A 465 -0.62 -7.44 -33.87
CA PRO A 465 0.68 -7.97 -34.32
C PRO A 465 1.67 -8.10 -33.17
N ILE A 466 1.80 -7.10 -32.33
CA ILE A 466 2.68 -7.10 -31.16
C ILE A 466 2.34 -8.27 -30.23
N ALA A 467 1.07 -8.43 -29.86
CA ALA A 467 0.63 -9.55 -29.02
C ALA A 467 0.90 -10.91 -29.64
N THR A 468 0.77 -11.05 -30.96
CA THR A 468 1.00 -12.31 -31.69
C THR A 468 2.48 -12.67 -31.68
N GLU A 469 3.35 -11.71 -31.91
CA GLU A 469 4.79 -11.87 -31.89
C GLU A 469 5.29 -12.26 -30.48
N LEU A 470 4.94 -11.46 -29.48
CA LEU A 470 5.33 -11.73 -28.08
C LEU A 470 4.79 -13.08 -27.59
N ALA A 471 3.59 -13.48 -28.04
CA ALA A 471 3.07 -14.82 -27.76
C ALA A 471 3.89 -15.92 -28.43
N GLY A 472 4.39 -15.71 -29.64
CA GLY A 472 5.30 -16.63 -30.35
C GLY A 472 6.60 -16.82 -29.59
N VAL A 473 7.22 -15.73 -29.13
CA VAL A 473 8.43 -15.75 -28.32
C VAL A 473 8.17 -16.49 -26.99
N LEU A 474 7.08 -16.15 -26.28
CA LEU A 474 6.75 -16.78 -25.00
C LEU A 474 6.47 -18.30 -25.16
N ARG A 475 5.78 -18.72 -26.23
CA ARG A 475 5.54 -20.16 -26.50
C ARG A 475 6.84 -20.92 -26.68
N LEU A 476 7.77 -20.36 -27.46
CA LEU A 476 9.06 -20.99 -27.68
C LEU A 476 9.89 -21.03 -26.38
N ALA A 477 9.94 -19.92 -25.64
CA ALA A 477 10.62 -19.84 -24.34
C ALA A 477 10.07 -20.87 -23.35
N ASN A 478 8.75 -21.03 -23.28
CA ASN A 478 8.10 -22.00 -22.40
C ASN A 478 8.44 -23.46 -22.77
N ALA A 479 8.54 -23.77 -24.06
CA ALA A 479 8.94 -25.09 -24.53
C ALA A 479 10.45 -25.38 -24.35
N LEU A 480 11.27 -24.32 -24.29
CA LEU A 480 12.72 -24.43 -24.09
C LEU A 480 13.10 -24.54 -22.60
N ASP A 481 12.20 -24.41 -21.63
CA ASP A 481 12.52 -24.75 -20.24
C ASP A 481 12.57 -26.26 -20.03
N LEU A 482 13.69 -26.86 -20.41
CA LEU A 482 13.95 -28.31 -20.37
C LEU A 482 14.01 -28.89 -18.94
N ARG A 483 14.01 -28.03 -17.92
CA ARG A 483 14.06 -28.38 -16.48
C ARG A 483 12.68 -28.49 -15.84
N HIS A 484 11.61 -28.29 -16.61
CA HIS A 484 10.25 -28.38 -16.07
C HIS A 484 10.00 -29.76 -15.45
N GLY A 485 9.66 -29.82 -14.16
CA GLY A 485 9.41 -31.04 -13.41
C GLY A 485 10.67 -31.79 -12.90
N ARG A 486 11.89 -31.27 -13.10
CA ARG A 486 13.11 -31.82 -12.49
C ARG A 486 13.48 -30.99 -11.26
N ASN A 487 13.56 -31.61 -10.10
CA ASN A 487 14.12 -31.02 -8.88
C ASN A 487 15.63 -30.82 -9.05
N GLY A 488 16.04 -29.73 -9.68
CA GLY A 488 17.45 -29.38 -9.85
C GLY A 488 17.90 -28.44 -8.73
N SER A 489 19.08 -28.70 -8.17
CA SER A 489 19.76 -27.89 -7.17
C SER A 489 19.88 -26.43 -7.58
N GLU A 490 19.60 -25.52 -6.64
CA GLU A 490 19.90 -24.09 -6.73
C GLU A 490 21.41 -23.94 -6.96
N GLY A 491 21.83 -23.59 -8.17
CA GLY A 491 23.26 -23.31 -8.41
C GLY A 491 23.74 -23.43 -9.84
N GLU A 492 22.97 -23.95 -10.75
CA GLU A 492 23.41 -24.06 -12.15
C GLU A 492 23.02 -22.83 -12.99
N ASN A 493 24.02 -22.30 -13.69
CA ASN A 493 24.04 -21.15 -14.57
C ASN A 493 22.73 -20.88 -15.32
N ALA A 494 22.39 -19.58 -15.46
CA ALA A 494 21.32 -19.09 -16.31
C ALA A 494 21.32 -19.80 -17.68
N PRO A 495 20.15 -20.12 -18.25
CA PRO A 495 20.08 -20.81 -19.53
C PRO A 495 20.81 -19.97 -20.59
N ARG A 496 21.83 -20.56 -21.21
CA ARG A 496 22.57 -19.91 -22.31
C ARG A 496 21.80 -20.14 -23.59
N VAL A 497 21.32 -19.05 -24.18
CA VAL A 497 20.63 -19.04 -25.48
C VAL A 497 21.31 -18.01 -26.36
N GLU A 498 21.61 -18.41 -27.58
CA GLU A 498 22.11 -17.51 -28.64
C GLU A 498 21.12 -17.55 -29.80
N VAL A 499 20.82 -16.35 -30.32
CA VAL A 499 19.96 -16.19 -31.51
C VAL A 499 20.78 -15.56 -32.61
N GLY A 500 20.69 -16.10 -33.80
CA GLY A 500 21.38 -15.55 -34.98
C GLY A 500 20.60 -15.82 -36.25
N LEU A 501 20.93 -15.07 -37.28
CA LEU A 501 20.41 -15.29 -38.63
C LEU A 501 21.45 -16.07 -39.44
N GLN A 502 21.05 -17.15 -40.05
CA GLN A 502 21.89 -17.92 -40.96
C GLN A 502 21.11 -18.16 -42.26
N ASP A 503 21.51 -17.50 -43.34
CA ASP A 503 20.80 -17.49 -44.63
C ASP A 503 19.33 -17.06 -44.46
N ARG A 504 18.42 -18.02 -44.66
CA ARG A 504 16.95 -17.77 -44.53
C ARG A 504 16.41 -18.25 -43.15
N PHE A 505 17.25 -18.78 -42.29
CA PHE A 505 16.82 -19.38 -41.03
C PHE A 505 17.16 -18.51 -39.85
N VAL A 506 16.25 -18.44 -38.89
CA VAL A 506 16.55 -18.00 -37.54
C VAL A 506 17.09 -19.19 -36.76
N VAL A 507 18.32 -19.10 -36.28
CA VAL A 507 18.96 -20.19 -35.53
C VAL A 507 19.00 -19.82 -34.05
N VAL A 508 18.33 -20.64 -33.24
CA VAL A 508 18.35 -20.55 -31.77
C VAL A 508 19.27 -21.69 -31.26
N ARG A 509 20.39 -21.32 -30.65
CA ARG A 509 21.29 -22.30 -30.01
C ARG A 509 21.07 -22.26 -28.51
N MET A 510 20.82 -23.42 -27.91
CA MET A 510 20.55 -23.55 -26.49
C MET A 510 21.40 -24.62 -25.83
N ALA A 511 21.99 -24.29 -24.67
CA ALA A 511 22.71 -25.26 -23.86
C ALA A 511 21.76 -26.32 -23.30
N GLY A 512 22.16 -27.61 -23.43
CA GLY A 512 21.36 -28.73 -22.94
C GLY A 512 20.18 -29.16 -23.82
N TYR A 513 19.97 -28.52 -24.97
CA TYR A 513 18.98 -28.98 -25.96
C TYR A 513 19.50 -30.17 -26.79
N SER A 514 18.65 -31.18 -26.99
CA SER A 514 18.91 -32.27 -27.90
C SER A 514 17.68 -32.50 -28.79
N ALA A 515 17.90 -32.61 -30.09
CA ALA A 515 16.85 -32.93 -31.06
C ALA A 515 16.28 -34.36 -30.91
N LEU A 516 16.97 -35.21 -30.16
CA LEU A 516 16.57 -36.61 -29.89
C LEU A 516 15.71 -36.75 -28.62
N ASP A 517 15.61 -35.71 -27.83
CA ASP A 517 14.82 -35.74 -26.60
C ASP A 517 13.32 -35.56 -26.87
N ARG A 518 12.46 -36.11 -26.02
CA ARG A 518 10.99 -35.90 -26.05
C ARG A 518 10.57 -34.43 -26.06
N SER A 519 11.40 -33.57 -25.52
CA SER A 519 11.18 -32.09 -25.50
C SER A 519 11.25 -31.48 -26.91
N ALA A 520 11.96 -32.09 -27.86
CA ALA A 520 12.14 -31.58 -29.21
C ALA A 520 10.83 -31.48 -30.00
N GLU A 521 9.89 -32.40 -29.77
CA GLU A 521 8.56 -32.38 -30.39
C GLU A 521 7.74 -31.16 -29.89
N GLY A 522 7.79 -30.89 -28.57
CA GLY A 522 7.16 -29.73 -27.96
C GLY A 522 7.74 -28.41 -28.48
N VAL A 523 9.06 -28.34 -28.64
CA VAL A 523 9.76 -27.18 -29.21
C VAL A 523 9.39 -27.00 -30.68
N ALA A 524 9.32 -28.08 -31.48
CA ALA A 524 8.90 -28.02 -32.88
C ALA A 524 7.47 -27.46 -33.04
N ALA A 525 6.54 -27.87 -32.17
CA ALA A 525 5.19 -27.36 -32.17
C ALA A 525 5.12 -25.88 -31.71
N ALA A 526 5.95 -25.50 -30.74
CA ALA A 526 5.93 -24.16 -30.15
C ALA A 526 6.49 -23.09 -31.08
N ARG A 527 7.51 -23.37 -31.90
CA ARG A 527 8.16 -22.44 -32.83
C ARG A 527 7.24 -21.97 -33.97
N HIS A 528 6.23 -22.76 -34.33
CA HIS A 528 5.36 -22.47 -35.48
C HIS A 528 4.74 -21.09 -35.51
N LEU A 529 4.27 -20.58 -34.35
CA LEU A 529 3.71 -19.23 -34.28
C LEU A 529 4.78 -18.17 -34.58
N LEU A 530 5.97 -18.33 -34.06
CA LEU A 530 7.08 -17.40 -34.29
C LEU A 530 7.53 -17.43 -35.75
N GLU A 531 7.61 -18.62 -36.37
CA GLU A 531 7.91 -18.79 -37.80
C GLU A 531 6.89 -18.06 -38.70
N THR A 532 5.61 -18.17 -38.33
CA THR A 532 4.52 -17.47 -39.05
C THR A 532 4.68 -15.96 -38.98
N VAL A 533 5.03 -15.42 -37.82
CA VAL A 533 5.21 -13.96 -37.61
C VAL A 533 6.46 -13.47 -38.34
N LEU A 534 7.58 -14.15 -38.17
CA LEU A 534 8.87 -13.77 -38.77
C LEU A 534 8.93 -14.06 -40.28
N ARG A 535 7.99 -14.87 -40.79
CA ARG A 535 7.99 -15.41 -42.18
C ARG A 535 9.32 -16.10 -42.52
N ARG A 536 9.93 -16.75 -41.54
CA ARG A 536 11.20 -17.46 -41.63
C ARG A 536 11.16 -18.70 -40.75
N PRO A 537 11.76 -19.84 -41.22
CA PRO A 537 11.87 -21.01 -40.37
C PRO A 537 12.79 -20.73 -39.16
N VAL A 538 12.43 -21.31 -38.00
CA VAL A 538 13.21 -21.23 -36.76
C VAL A 538 13.85 -22.61 -36.48
N LEU A 539 15.16 -22.68 -36.48
CA LEU A 539 15.92 -23.89 -36.18
C LEU A 539 16.45 -23.82 -34.74
N VAL A 540 16.09 -24.79 -33.93
CA VAL A 540 16.64 -24.94 -32.58
C VAL A 540 17.76 -26.00 -32.60
N ARG A 541 18.94 -25.65 -32.10
CA ARG A 541 20.13 -26.49 -32.09
C ARG A 541 20.81 -26.50 -30.71
N ALA A 542 21.57 -27.52 -30.42
CA ALA A 542 22.44 -27.56 -29.24
C ALA A 542 23.51 -26.45 -29.33
N LEU A 543 23.71 -25.73 -28.22
CA LEU A 543 24.88 -24.85 -28.07
C LEU A 543 26.09 -25.73 -27.77
N ARG A 544 27.10 -25.72 -28.63
CA ARG A 544 28.38 -26.46 -28.38
C ARG A 544 29.09 -25.78 -27.20
N ALA A 545 29.54 -26.58 -26.25
CA ALA A 545 30.47 -26.05 -25.22
C ALA A 545 31.70 -25.46 -25.94
N PRO A 546 32.26 -24.34 -25.49
CA PRO A 546 33.55 -23.89 -26.00
C PRO A 546 34.53 -25.06 -25.87
N ALA A 547 35.22 -25.38 -26.97
CA ALA A 547 36.25 -26.42 -26.97
C ALA A 547 37.21 -26.07 -25.82
N GLY A 548 37.27 -26.94 -24.80
CA GLY A 548 38.15 -26.76 -23.66
C GLY A 548 39.54 -26.49 -24.15
N VAL A 549 40.17 -25.42 -23.70
CA VAL A 549 41.60 -25.19 -23.82
C VAL A 549 42.25 -26.42 -23.19
N GLY A 550 42.79 -27.30 -24.06
CA GLY A 550 43.47 -28.50 -23.65
C GLY A 550 44.47 -28.19 -22.56
N LYS A 551 44.33 -28.79 -21.42
CA LYS A 551 45.44 -28.88 -20.47
C LYS A 551 46.51 -29.65 -21.17
N SER A 552 47.51 -28.93 -21.74
CA SER A 552 48.81 -29.53 -22.07
C SER A 552 49.46 -29.94 -20.77
N SER A 553 49.69 -31.21 -20.67
CA SER A 553 50.47 -31.92 -19.66
C SER A 553 51.84 -31.30 -19.46
#